data_aaba57aecb3495efb36f97d0172e5416
#
_entry.id   aaba57aecb3495efb36f97d0172e5416
#
_cell.length_a   1.000
_cell.length_b   1.000
_cell.length_c   1.000
_cell.angle_alpha   90.00
_cell.angle_beta   90.00
_cell.angle_gamma   90.00
#
_symmetry.space_group_name_H-M   'P 1'
#
loop_
_entity.id
_entity.type
_entity.pdbx_description
1 polymer ?
#
loop_
_entity_poly.entity_id
_entity_poly.type
_entity_poly.pdbx_seq_one_letter_code
_entity_poly.pdbx_strand_id
1 'polypeptide(L)'
;MKQEKLFDLLKAAVSPCECVKAAKQELLENGFEEIDYTGDWKLVRGGRYVLNHHDTTMFAFTVGSGYNKKDMVRIAAAHTDYPYLRIKPNPDFMTNSYAQVNVEVYGGPILNTWFDRPLGVAGRVAVKSEDVFNPRMVLYRSKKPVMIIPNLAIHMNRDVNKGVGINNQVDLMPVLDSIPEDERTTDYFLSFLAGELSVEKGDIIDFELNTFCMEEPCFVGVNDTMISSPRIDNQSSCRALLDAIEDGNRADGINIIALFDHEEIGSNSKQGAASIMLHDMLRRILRNMDLSENEIDESIYDAMLLSVDVAHALHPNKKEKMDITNKPVMGKGFCIKQACSQSYATDAQAIAILCQLCDEKGIPYQRFVNRSDSRGGSTLGSIAGTLLPVKTVDIGIPILAMHSACELMGVRDMKALSDCVTAFFGYH
;
A
#
# COMPACT_ATOMS: atom_id res chain seq x y z
N MET A 1 -0.50 -18.48 -11.87
CA MET A 1 -0.24 -18.56 -10.41
C MET A 1 0.18 -17.22 -9.79
N LYS A 2 1.43 -16.71 -9.97
CA LYS A 2 1.80 -15.40 -9.34
C LYS A 2 1.00 -14.21 -9.86
N GLN A 3 0.63 -14.19 -11.15
CA GLN A 3 -0.21 -13.13 -11.72
C GLN A 3 -1.67 -13.21 -11.24
N GLU A 4 -2.22 -14.39 -11.05
CA GLU A 4 -3.55 -14.59 -10.47
C GLU A 4 -3.59 -14.08 -9.03
N LYS A 5 -2.59 -14.44 -8.20
CA LYS A 5 -2.46 -13.91 -6.83
C LYS A 5 -2.36 -12.38 -6.78
N LEU A 6 -1.70 -11.75 -7.77
CA LEU A 6 -1.67 -10.29 -7.88
C LEU A 6 -3.07 -9.72 -8.17
N PHE A 7 -3.79 -10.30 -9.15
CA PHE A 7 -5.15 -9.85 -9.47
C PHE A 7 -6.11 -10.05 -8.30
N ASP A 8 -5.97 -11.16 -7.57
CA ASP A 8 -6.77 -11.43 -6.38
C ASP A 8 -6.51 -10.40 -5.29
N LEU A 9 -5.23 -10.05 -5.03
CA LEU A 9 -4.89 -9.00 -4.07
C LEU A 9 -5.41 -7.62 -4.53
N LEU A 10 -5.20 -7.25 -5.81
CA LEU A 10 -5.69 -5.98 -6.36
C LEU A 10 -7.23 -5.86 -6.28
N LYS A 11 -7.95 -6.96 -6.41
CA LYS A 11 -9.41 -7.01 -6.23
C LYS A 11 -9.81 -6.93 -4.76
N ALA A 12 -9.06 -7.58 -3.88
CA ALA A 12 -9.35 -7.64 -2.45
C ALA A 12 -9.00 -6.34 -1.74
N ALA A 13 -7.83 -5.76 -1.99
CA ALA A 13 -7.25 -4.63 -1.28
C ALA A 13 -7.86 -3.28 -1.67
N VAL A 14 -9.16 -3.11 -1.43
CA VAL A 14 -9.91 -1.87 -1.73
C VAL A 14 -9.88 -0.84 -0.59
N SER A 15 -9.22 -1.18 0.51
CA SER A 15 -8.85 -0.31 1.61
C SER A 15 -7.62 -0.90 2.32
N PRO A 16 -6.88 -0.14 3.14
CA PRO A 16 -5.78 -0.70 3.94
C PRO A 16 -6.22 -1.89 4.81
N CYS A 17 -7.39 -1.81 5.41
CA CYS A 17 -7.96 -2.92 6.22
C CYS A 17 -8.20 -4.19 5.39
N GLU A 18 -8.74 -4.05 4.18
CA GLU A 18 -8.99 -5.20 3.31
C GLU A 18 -7.69 -5.77 2.75
N CYS A 19 -6.66 -4.92 2.54
CA CYS A 19 -5.31 -5.37 2.16
C CYS A 19 -4.70 -6.26 3.26
N VAL A 20 -4.68 -5.76 4.51
CA VAL A 20 -4.14 -6.51 5.66
C VAL A 20 -4.91 -7.79 5.90
N LYS A 21 -6.26 -7.76 5.80
CA LYS A 21 -7.10 -8.94 5.94
C LYS A 21 -6.77 -10.03 4.91
N ALA A 22 -6.67 -9.64 3.64
CA ALA A 22 -6.35 -10.58 2.55
C ALA A 22 -4.93 -11.15 2.72
N ALA A 23 -3.94 -10.29 2.98
CA ALA A 23 -2.56 -10.69 3.19
C ALA A 23 -2.41 -11.62 4.40
N LYS A 24 -3.03 -11.29 5.53
CA LYS A 24 -3.01 -12.14 6.74
C LYS A 24 -3.62 -13.50 6.49
N GLN A 25 -4.79 -13.55 5.83
CA GLN A 25 -5.44 -14.82 5.54
C GLN A 25 -4.57 -15.69 4.65
N GLU A 26 -3.98 -15.15 3.59
CA GLU A 26 -3.07 -15.90 2.71
C GLU A 26 -1.89 -16.48 3.49
N LEU A 27 -1.26 -15.70 4.38
CA LEU A 27 -0.13 -16.17 5.19
C LEU A 27 -0.54 -17.28 6.16
N LEU A 28 -1.72 -17.16 6.82
CA LEU A 28 -2.25 -18.21 7.70
C LEU A 28 -2.49 -19.52 6.94
N GLU A 29 -3.06 -19.45 5.72
CA GLU A 29 -3.26 -20.61 4.84
C GLU A 29 -1.93 -21.24 4.40
N ASN A 30 -0.83 -20.45 4.37
CA ASN A 30 0.53 -20.92 4.08
C ASN A 30 1.37 -21.24 5.33
N GLY A 31 0.72 -21.48 6.45
CA GLY A 31 1.33 -22.02 7.68
C GLY A 31 2.05 -21.00 8.56
N PHE A 32 1.71 -19.71 8.44
CA PHE A 32 2.09 -18.70 9.44
C PHE A 32 1.19 -18.79 10.65
N GLU A 33 1.75 -18.55 11.83
CA GLU A 33 1.03 -18.45 13.09
C GLU A 33 0.73 -16.98 13.42
N GLU A 34 -0.53 -16.66 13.74
CA GLU A 34 -0.88 -15.32 14.21
C GLU A 34 -0.42 -15.12 15.65
N ILE A 35 0.31 -14.03 15.89
CA ILE A 35 0.73 -13.62 17.22
C ILE A 35 0.16 -12.25 17.56
N ASP A 36 -0.18 -12.05 18.85
CA ASP A 36 -0.64 -10.75 19.37
C ASP A 36 0.56 -9.98 19.95
N TYR A 37 0.64 -8.66 19.65
CA TYR A 37 1.69 -7.83 20.21
C TYR A 37 1.70 -7.82 21.74
N THR A 38 0.55 -7.91 22.40
CA THR A 38 0.42 -7.93 23.86
C THR A 38 0.60 -9.33 24.48
N GLY A 39 0.60 -10.39 23.64
CA GLY A 39 0.71 -11.78 24.09
C GLY A 39 2.16 -12.21 24.41
N ASP A 40 2.28 -13.39 25.00
CA ASP A 40 3.58 -14.04 25.20
C ASP A 40 4.02 -14.73 23.91
N TRP A 41 5.13 -14.28 23.33
CA TRP A 41 5.66 -14.89 22.12
C TRP A 41 6.51 -16.11 22.47
N LYS A 42 6.24 -17.22 21.80
CA LYS A 42 7.01 -18.46 21.90
C LYS A 42 7.63 -18.79 20.56
N LEU A 43 8.59 -17.97 20.15
CA LEU A 43 9.22 -18.11 18.85
C LEU A 43 10.14 -19.30 18.82
N VAL A 44 10.11 -20.05 17.70
CA VAL A 44 10.97 -21.22 17.50
C VAL A 44 11.75 -21.10 16.19
N ARG A 45 12.90 -21.75 16.10
CA ARG A 45 13.62 -21.90 14.84
C ARG A 45 12.77 -22.68 13.84
N GLY A 46 12.74 -22.20 12.60
CA GLY A 46 11.83 -22.71 11.56
C GLY A 46 10.41 -22.14 11.64
N GLY A 47 10.10 -21.31 12.64
CA GLY A 47 8.79 -20.70 12.83
C GLY A 47 8.49 -19.60 11.81
N ARG A 48 7.21 -19.40 11.53
CA ARG A 48 6.65 -18.39 10.60
C ARG A 48 5.50 -17.69 11.32
N TYR A 49 5.55 -16.37 11.39
CA TYR A 49 4.64 -15.60 12.23
C TYR A 49 4.06 -14.39 11.49
N VAL A 50 2.81 -14.05 11.80
CA VAL A 50 2.13 -12.84 11.32
C VAL A 50 1.54 -12.06 12.49
N LEU A 51 1.68 -10.74 12.46
CA LEU A 51 1.17 -9.81 13.46
C LEU A 51 0.35 -8.72 12.77
N ASN A 52 -0.92 -8.62 13.17
CA ASN A 52 -1.80 -7.52 12.78
C ASN A 52 -1.57 -6.32 13.70
N HIS A 53 -1.39 -5.11 13.12
CA HIS A 53 -1.23 -3.88 13.88
C HIS A 53 -2.33 -2.87 13.48
N HIS A 54 -3.33 -2.74 14.34
CA HIS A 54 -4.47 -1.83 14.16
C HIS A 54 -5.23 -2.01 12.83
N ASP A 55 -5.28 -3.23 12.30
CA ASP A 55 -6.03 -3.65 11.11
C ASP A 55 -5.61 -3.04 9.76
N THR A 56 -4.68 -2.11 9.72
CA THR A 56 -4.24 -1.44 8.49
C THR A 56 -2.75 -1.57 8.22
N THR A 57 -1.98 -2.03 9.22
CA THR A 57 -0.57 -2.35 9.14
C THR A 57 -0.34 -3.79 9.56
N MET A 58 0.59 -4.47 8.93
CA MET A 58 0.90 -5.87 9.20
C MET A 58 2.39 -6.12 9.15
N PHE A 59 2.86 -6.99 10.05
CA PHE A 59 4.20 -7.53 10.00
C PHE A 59 4.12 -9.06 9.86
N ALA A 60 5.03 -9.63 9.06
CA ALA A 60 5.21 -11.07 9.07
C ALA A 60 6.70 -11.40 9.03
N PHE A 61 7.09 -12.50 9.67
CA PHE A 61 8.50 -12.88 9.72
C PHE A 61 8.70 -14.39 9.79
N THR A 62 9.87 -14.82 9.34
CA THR A 62 10.32 -16.21 9.43
C THR A 62 11.64 -16.26 10.18
N VAL A 63 11.80 -17.28 10.99
CA VAL A 63 13.07 -17.60 11.68
C VAL A 63 13.67 -18.83 11.03
N GLY A 64 14.90 -18.74 10.55
CA GLY A 64 15.58 -19.87 9.91
C GLY A 64 15.70 -21.09 10.85
N SER A 65 15.58 -22.31 10.31
CA SER A 65 15.66 -23.54 11.10
C SER A 65 17.05 -23.75 11.73
N GLY A 66 18.09 -23.23 11.11
CA GLY A 66 19.47 -23.21 11.59
C GLY A 66 19.91 -21.87 12.16
N TYR A 67 18.96 -20.95 12.47
CA TYR A 67 19.28 -19.60 12.94
C TYR A 67 20.33 -19.57 14.03
N ASN A 68 21.30 -18.69 13.85
CA ASN A 68 22.37 -18.39 14.79
C ASN A 68 22.33 -16.88 15.10
N LYS A 69 22.70 -16.46 16.31
CA LYS A 69 22.68 -15.08 16.79
C LYS A 69 23.47 -14.06 15.94
N LYS A 70 24.40 -14.53 15.10
CA LYS A 70 25.18 -13.71 14.18
C LYS A 70 24.61 -13.62 12.77
N ASP A 71 23.49 -14.29 12.53
CA ASP A 71 22.90 -14.31 11.21
C ASP A 71 22.18 -12.98 10.92
N MET A 72 22.28 -12.53 9.68
CA MET A 72 21.70 -11.25 9.25
C MET A 72 20.17 -11.26 9.31
N VAL A 73 19.58 -10.15 9.77
CA VAL A 73 18.17 -9.84 9.62
C VAL A 73 17.97 -9.13 8.27
N ARG A 74 17.02 -9.61 7.49
CA ARG A 74 16.60 -8.98 6.21
C ARG A 74 15.17 -8.52 6.30
N ILE A 75 14.94 -7.27 5.92
CA ILE A 75 13.64 -6.61 6.04
C ILE A 75 13.24 -6.11 4.67
N ALA A 76 11.96 -6.24 4.34
CA ALA A 76 11.35 -5.56 3.20
C ALA A 76 10.07 -4.86 3.64
N ALA A 77 9.85 -3.62 3.20
CA ALA A 77 8.71 -2.82 3.60
C ALA A 77 7.99 -2.24 2.39
N ALA A 78 6.65 -2.21 2.45
CA ALA A 78 5.74 -1.62 1.46
C ALA A 78 4.58 -0.94 2.19
N HIS A 79 3.63 -0.34 1.46
CA HIS A 79 2.46 0.27 2.09
C HIS A 79 1.12 -0.28 1.55
N THR A 80 0.10 -0.22 2.40
CA THR A 80 -1.23 -0.76 2.16
C THR A 80 -2.22 0.27 1.63
N ASP A 81 -1.97 1.55 1.92
CA ASP A 81 -2.80 2.67 1.50
C ASP A 81 -2.52 3.10 0.05
N TYR A 82 -3.36 3.98 -0.46
CA TYR A 82 -3.30 4.55 -1.80
C TYR A 82 -4.10 5.86 -1.82
N PRO A 83 -3.95 6.77 -2.79
CA PRO A 83 -4.76 8.00 -2.84
C PRO A 83 -6.23 7.70 -3.11
N TYR A 84 -7.13 8.30 -2.31
CA TYR A 84 -8.58 8.11 -2.42
C TYR A 84 -9.36 9.34 -1.94
N LEU A 85 -10.69 9.27 -1.97
CA LEU A 85 -11.57 10.23 -1.32
C LEU A 85 -12.11 9.61 -0.03
N ARG A 86 -11.77 10.21 1.12
CA ARG A 86 -12.23 9.79 2.44
C ARG A 86 -13.59 10.39 2.74
N ILE A 87 -14.52 9.60 3.26
CA ILE A 87 -15.83 10.07 3.70
C ILE A 87 -15.67 10.81 5.02
N LYS A 88 -16.20 12.04 5.09
CA LYS A 88 -16.11 12.88 6.31
C LYS A 88 -17.10 12.42 7.40
N PRO A 89 -16.85 12.76 8.69
CA PRO A 89 -17.70 12.33 9.82
C PRO A 89 -19.19 12.67 9.69
N ASN A 90 -19.54 13.83 9.13
CA ASN A 90 -20.92 14.21 8.81
C ASN A 90 -21.08 14.23 7.30
N PRO A 91 -21.33 13.06 6.66
CA PRO A 91 -21.18 12.91 5.23
C PRO A 91 -22.38 13.37 4.43
N ASP A 92 -23.56 13.35 5.04
CA ASP A 92 -24.81 13.52 4.32
C ASP A 92 -25.03 14.96 3.82
N PHE A 93 -25.28 15.09 2.53
CA PHE A 93 -25.56 16.36 1.89
C PHE A 93 -26.63 16.18 0.81
N MET A 94 -27.56 17.10 0.72
CA MET A 94 -28.64 17.09 -0.26
C MET A 94 -28.59 18.32 -1.16
N THR A 95 -28.58 18.11 -2.47
CA THR A 95 -28.75 19.19 -3.45
C THR A 95 -30.01 18.87 -4.29
N ASN A 96 -31.06 19.61 -4.07
CA ASN A 96 -32.37 19.32 -4.69
C ASN A 96 -32.79 17.87 -4.43
N SER A 97 -32.90 17.04 -5.46
CA SER A 97 -33.24 15.62 -5.39
C SER A 97 -32.01 14.68 -5.35
N TYR A 98 -30.78 15.20 -5.24
CA TYR A 98 -29.59 14.39 -5.22
C TYR A 98 -29.09 14.23 -3.79
N ALA A 99 -28.99 12.98 -3.34
CA ALA A 99 -28.20 12.64 -2.15
C ALA A 99 -26.73 12.62 -2.54
N GLN A 100 -25.90 13.33 -1.80
CA GLN A 100 -24.47 13.43 -2.02
C GLN A 100 -23.70 13.11 -0.74
N VAL A 101 -22.42 12.78 -0.89
CA VAL A 101 -21.54 12.48 0.23
C VAL A 101 -20.42 13.52 0.28
N ASN A 102 -20.21 14.10 1.47
CA ASN A 102 -19.10 15.00 1.69
C ASN A 102 -17.81 14.21 1.92
N VAL A 103 -16.79 14.53 1.14
CA VAL A 103 -15.51 13.81 1.14
C VAL A 103 -14.33 14.77 1.30
N GLU A 104 -13.18 14.23 1.66
CA GLU A 104 -11.90 14.91 1.60
C GLU A 104 -10.87 14.07 0.83
N VAL A 105 -9.92 14.76 0.22
CA VAL A 105 -8.84 14.11 -0.54
C VAL A 105 -7.81 13.53 0.43
N TYR A 106 -7.50 12.25 0.27
CA TYR A 106 -6.44 11.56 0.97
C TYR A 106 -5.27 11.31 0.01
N GLY A 107 -4.06 11.72 0.40
CA GLY A 107 -2.88 11.62 -0.47
C GLY A 107 -2.90 12.61 -1.64
N GLY A 108 -2.24 12.24 -2.72
CA GLY A 108 -2.08 13.07 -3.92
C GLY A 108 -2.72 12.52 -5.20
N PRO A 109 -4.05 12.25 -5.26
CA PRO A 109 -4.67 11.64 -6.44
C PRO A 109 -4.67 12.57 -7.65
N ILE A 110 -4.64 11.99 -8.85
CA ILE A 110 -4.95 12.70 -10.11
C ILE A 110 -6.46 12.86 -10.20
N LEU A 111 -7.00 13.95 -9.67
CA LEU A 111 -8.43 14.15 -9.40
C LEU A 111 -9.34 13.94 -10.61
N ASN A 112 -8.96 14.42 -11.80
CA ASN A 112 -9.78 14.28 -13.02
C ASN A 112 -10.01 12.82 -13.44
N THR A 113 -9.23 11.88 -12.94
CA THR A 113 -9.39 10.45 -13.24
C THR A 113 -10.48 9.77 -12.41
N TRP A 114 -10.99 10.45 -11.38
CA TRP A 114 -12.03 9.97 -10.49
C TRP A 114 -13.45 10.28 -10.98
N PHE A 115 -13.59 11.22 -11.94
CA PHE A 115 -14.87 11.58 -12.52
C PHE A 115 -15.41 10.47 -13.45
N ASP A 116 -16.75 10.37 -13.51
CA ASP A 116 -17.51 9.47 -14.36
C ASP A 116 -17.24 7.97 -14.14
N ARG A 117 -16.62 7.62 -13.03
CA ARG A 117 -16.32 6.23 -12.67
C ARG A 117 -17.27 5.71 -11.61
N PRO A 118 -17.75 4.46 -11.73
CA PRO A 118 -18.48 3.78 -10.67
C PRO A 118 -17.57 3.62 -9.44
N LEU A 119 -18.02 4.14 -8.29
CA LEU A 119 -17.28 4.10 -7.03
C LEU A 119 -17.98 3.24 -6.00
N GLY A 120 -17.19 2.46 -5.28
CA GLY A 120 -17.58 1.74 -4.07
C GLY A 120 -17.10 2.46 -2.82
N VAL A 121 -17.51 1.94 -1.66
CA VAL A 121 -17.08 2.38 -0.33
C VAL A 121 -16.54 1.19 0.43
N ALA A 122 -15.38 1.35 1.08
CA ALA A 122 -14.79 0.32 1.93
C ALA A 122 -14.07 0.95 3.13
N GLY A 123 -13.80 0.14 4.14
CA GLY A 123 -13.06 0.53 5.34
C GLY A 123 -13.63 -0.10 6.59
N ARG A 124 -13.57 0.60 7.72
CA ARG A 124 -14.06 0.09 9.01
C ARG A 124 -15.01 1.08 9.69
N VAL A 125 -15.94 0.51 10.44
CA VAL A 125 -16.99 1.23 11.18
C VAL A 125 -16.90 0.84 12.66
N ALA A 126 -16.82 1.83 13.52
CA ALA A 126 -16.91 1.66 14.97
C ALA A 126 -18.38 1.65 15.40
N VAL A 127 -18.83 0.52 15.89
CA VAL A 127 -20.17 0.31 16.37
C VAL A 127 -20.15 0.21 17.89
N LYS A 128 -21.17 0.77 18.55
CA LYS A 128 -21.34 0.75 20.00
C LYS A 128 -21.24 -0.68 20.55
N SER A 129 -20.56 -0.80 21.69
CA SER A 129 -20.44 -2.03 22.48
C SER A 129 -20.78 -1.75 23.95
N GLU A 130 -20.86 -2.77 24.77
CA GLU A 130 -21.03 -2.65 26.23
C GLU A 130 -19.78 -2.10 26.90
N ASP A 131 -18.59 -2.41 26.36
CA ASP A 131 -17.32 -1.89 26.86
C ASP A 131 -16.92 -0.62 26.09
N VAL A 132 -16.94 0.52 26.77
CA VAL A 132 -16.63 1.84 26.19
C VAL A 132 -15.22 1.92 25.59
N PHE A 133 -14.25 1.19 26.14
CA PHE A 133 -12.87 1.16 25.65
C PHE A 133 -12.62 0.18 24.51
N ASN A 134 -13.60 -0.71 24.24
CA ASN A 134 -13.54 -1.71 23.18
C ASN A 134 -14.77 -1.63 22.26
N PRO A 135 -14.93 -0.58 21.45
CA PRO A 135 -16.00 -0.50 20.45
C PRO A 135 -15.87 -1.64 19.46
N ARG A 136 -16.99 -2.15 18.98
CA ARG A 136 -16.98 -3.22 17.97
C ARG A 136 -16.59 -2.66 16.61
N MET A 137 -15.40 -3.03 16.12
CA MET A 137 -14.95 -2.66 14.77
C MET A 137 -15.52 -3.62 13.74
N VAL A 138 -16.17 -3.09 12.70
CA VAL A 138 -16.79 -3.87 11.62
C VAL A 138 -16.18 -3.43 10.29
N LEU A 139 -15.64 -4.36 9.52
CA LEU A 139 -15.21 -4.08 8.16
C LEU A 139 -16.43 -3.99 7.24
N TYR A 140 -16.45 -2.95 6.41
CA TYR A 140 -17.45 -2.74 5.40
C TYR A 140 -16.83 -2.63 4.02
N ARG A 141 -17.48 -3.24 3.03
CA ARG A 141 -17.17 -3.10 1.61
C ARG A 141 -18.47 -3.21 0.81
N SER A 142 -18.77 -2.20 0.01
CA SER A 142 -19.90 -2.25 -0.91
C SER A 142 -19.68 -3.32 -2.00
N LYS A 143 -20.73 -4.11 -2.27
CA LYS A 143 -20.70 -5.20 -3.26
C LYS A 143 -20.94 -4.71 -4.69
N LYS A 144 -21.51 -3.51 -4.83
CA LYS A 144 -21.86 -2.87 -6.10
C LYS A 144 -21.42 -1.40 -6.05
N PRO A 145 -21.34 -0.72 -7.19
CA PRO A 145 -21.16 0.74 -7.19
C PRO A 145 -22.29 1.41 -6.41
N VAL A 146 -21.94 2.35 -5.55
CA VAL A 146 -22.90 3.08 -4.70
C VAL A 146 -22.85 4.58 -4.93
N MET A 147 -21.86 5.09 -5.67
CA MET A 147 -21.75 6.51 -5.96
C MET A 147 -20.94 6.80 -7.23
N ILE A 148 -21.04 8.03 -7.70
CA ILE A 148 -20.31 8.54 -8.87
C ILE A 148 -20.10 10.05 -8.73
N ILE A 149 -18.98 10.57 -9.27
CA ILE A 149 -18.71 12.00 -9.40
C ILE A 149 -18.95 12.37 -10.88
N PRO A 150 -20.07 12.97 -11.23
CA PRO A 150 -20.34 13.30 -12.63
C PRO A 150 -19.57 14.55 -13.08
N ASN A 151 -18.95 14.50 -14.26
CA ASN A 151 -18.44 15.69 -14.90
C ASN A 151 -19.57 16.66 -15.30
N LEU A 152 -19.25 17.96 -15.32
CA LEU A 152 -20.13 18.93 -15.94
C LEU A 152 -20.07 18.76 -17.47
N ALA A 153 -21.23 18.75 -18.12
CA ALA A 153 -21.33 18.58 -19.57
C ALA A 153 -20.48 19.61 -20.33
N ILE A 154 -19.84 19.20 -21.42
CA ILE A 154 -18.97 20.04 -22.23
C ILE A 154 -19.62 21.37 -22.64
N HIS A 155 -20.95 21.38 -22.85
CA HIS A 155 -21.72 22.58 -23.23
C HIS A 155 -21.75 23.63 -22.12
N MET A 156 -21.59 23.22 -20.86
CA MET A 156 -21.56 24.09 -19.68
C MET A 156 -20.14 24.36 -19.17
N ASN A 157 -19.14 23.61 -19.67
CA ASN A 157 -17.73 23.76 -19.31
C ASN A 157 -16.83 23.58 -20.55
N ARG A 158 -16.86 24.55 -21.47
CA ARG A 158 -16.14 24.48 -22.76
C ARG A 158 -14.61 24.48 -22.64
N ASP A 159 -14.11 24.88 -21.47
CA ASP A 159 -12.66 24.96 -21.19
C ASP A 159 -12.11 23.73 -20.47
N VAL A 160 -12.94 22.73 -20.20
CA VAL A 160 -12.53 21.52 -19.45
C VAL A 160 -11.25 20.88 -20.03
N ASN A 161 -11.11 20.82 -21.36
CA ASN A 161 -9.95 20.25 -22.03
C ASN A 161 -8.70 21.18 -22.07
N LYS A 162 -8.82 22.41 -21.54
CA LYS A 162 -7.71 23.36 -21.42
C LYS A 162 -7.05 23.37 -20.04
N GLY A 163 -7.47 22.51 -19.12
CA GLY A 163 -6.92 22.38 -17.78
C GLY A 163 -7.60 23.27 -16.75
N VAL A 164 -8.90 23.14 -16.58
CA VAL A 164 -9.66 23.78 -15.50
C VAL A 164 -9.27 23.16 -14.15
N GLY A 165 -8.95 24.01 -13.16
CA GLY A 165 -8.66 23.59 -11.82
C GLY A 165 -9.88 22.96 -11.13
N ILE A 166 -9.69 21.82 -10.47
CA ILE A 166 -10.73 21.12 -9.70
C ILE A 166 -10.69 21.62 -8.27
N ASN A 167 -11.82 22.03 -7.73
CA ASN A 167 -11.99 22.42 -6.33
C ASN A 167 -12.36 21.20 -5.48
N ASN A 168 -11.51 20.82 -4.55
CA ASN A 168 -11.67 19.61 -3.72
C ASN A 168 -12.96 19.63 -2.87
N GLN A 169 -13.48 20.79 -2.48
CA GLN A 169 -14.68 20.88 -1.65
C GLN A 169 -15.99 20.87 -2.46
N VAL A 170 -15.97 21.41 -3.68
CA VAL A 170 -17.18 21.65 -4.44
C VAL A 170 -17.38 20.65 -5.58
N ASP A 171 -16.26 20.27 -6.26
CA ASP A 171 -16.35 19.47 -7.48
C ASP A 171 -16.28 17.95 -7.23
N LEU A 172 -15.83 17.52 -6.03
CA LEU A 172 -15.56 16.12 -5.72
C LEU A 172 -16.64 15.42 -4.89
N MET A 173 -17.78 16.08 -4.61
CA MET A 173 -18.85 15.44 -3.85
C MET A 173 -19.58 14.37 -4.69
N PRO A 174 -19.42 13.06 -4.36
CA PRO A 174 -20.08 12.00 -5.09
C PRO A 174 -21.59 12.06 -4.93
N VAL A 175 -22.30 11.78 -6.02
CA VAL A 175 -23.76 11.55 -6.01
C VAL A 175 -23.99 10.09 -5.63
N LEU A 176 -24.78 9.90 -4.57
CA LEU A 176 -25.15 8.60 -4.03
C LEU A 176 -26.48 8.11 -4.66
N ASP A 177 -27.47 8.99 -4.77
CA ASP A 177 -28.75 8.63 -5.33
C ASP A 177 -29.54 9.86 -5.83
N SER A 178 -30.58 9.59 -6.63
CA SER A 178 -31.60 10.55 -7.02
C SER A 178 -32.90 10.20 -6.31
N ILE A 179 -33.33 11.04 -5.37
CA ILE A 179 -34.41 10.75 -4.42
C ILE A 179 -35.64 11.65 -4.75
N PRO A 180 -36.88 11.10 -4.79
CA PRO A 180 -38.09 11.90 -4.86
C PRO A 180 -38.18 12.94 -3.73
N GLU A 181 -38.84 14.05 -3.98
CA GLU A 181 -38.88 15.18 -3.05
C GLU A 181 -39.55 14.85 -1.72
N ASP A 182 -40.53 13.96 -1.74
CA ASP A 182 -41.28 13.44 -0.59
C ASP A 182 -40.52 12.36 0.22
N GLU A 183 -39.44 11.80 -0.32
CA GLU A 183 -38.61 10.79 0.34
C GLU A 183 -37.28 11.36 0.87
N ARG A 184 -37.07 12.68 0.82
CA ARG A 184 -35.82 13.31 1.27
C ARG A 184 -35.57 13.10 2.75
N THR A 185 -34.35 12.75 3.08
CA THR A 185 -33.85 12.61 4.45
C THR A 185 -32.50 13.30 4.61
N THR A 186 -32.17 13.72 5.83
CA THR A 186 -30.92 14.41 6.14
C THR A 186 -29.76 13.47 6.44
N ASP A 187 -29.99 12.16 6.42
CA ASP A 187 -29.04 11.12 6.87
C ASP A 187 -29.10 9.88 5.97
N TYR A 188 -29.13 10.11 4.66
CA TYR A 188 -29.32 9.05 3.66
C TYR A 188 -28.16 8.06 3.63
N PHE A 189 -26.90 8.54 3.63
CA PHE A 189 -25.72 7.69 3.65
C PHE A 189 -25.62 6.90 4.94
N LEU A 190 -25.82 7.55 6.09
CA LEU A 190 -25.77 6.86 7.39
C LEU A 190 -26.88 5.81 7.53
N SER A 191 -28.07 6.06 7.00
CA SER A 191 -29.16 5.08 6.97
C SER A 191 -28.85 3.90 6.06
N PHE A 192 -28.28 4.16 4.89
CA PHE A 192 -27.76 3.14 3.99
C PHE A 192 -26.71 2.27 4.68
N LEU A 193 -25.70 2.87 5.30
CA LEU A 193 -24.62 2.17 6.00
C LEU A 193 -25.14 1.31 7.16
N ALA A 194 -26.08 1.83 7.96
CA ALA A 194 -26.73 1.09 9.04
C ALA A 194 -27.47 -0.15 8.54
N GLY A 195 -28.20 -0.01 7.42
CA GLY A 195 -28.89 -1.12 6.76
C GLY A 195 -27.93 -2.20 6.27
N GLU A 196 -26.82 -1.81 5.61
CA GLU A 196 -25.80 -2.75 5.12
C GLU A 196 -25.12 -3.51 6.28
N LEU A 197 -24.91 -2.86 7.41
CA LEU A 197 -24.28 -3.45 8.61
C LEU A 197 -25.29 -4.19 9.50
N SER A 198 -26.59 -4.08 9.24
CA SER A 198 -27.65 -4.62 10.10
C SER A 198 -27.55 -4.13 11.55
N VAL A 199 -27.35 -2.83 11.75
CA VAL A 199 -27.28 -2.15 13.04
C VAL A 199 -28.24 -0.96 13.08
N GLU A 200 -28.58 -0.49 14.28
CA GLU A 200 -29.27 0.79 14.42
C GLU A 200 -28.34 1.94 14.04
N LYS A 201 -28.87 2.96 13.33
CA LYS A 201 -28.05 4.12 12.93
C LYS A 201 -27.38 4.80 14.12
N GLY A 202 -28.05 4.90 15.27
CA GLY A 202 -27.51 5.48 16.51
C GLY A 202 -26.38 4.66 17.15
N ASP A 203 -26.15 3.43 16.71
CA ASP A 203 -25.06 2.58 17.17
C ASP A 203 -23.77 2.77 16.35
N ILE A 204 -23.83 3.42 15.19
CA ILE A 204 -22.64 3.82 14.44
C ILE A 204 -22.04 5.04 15.17
N ILE A 205 -20.87 4.85 15.77
CA ILE A 205 -20.20 5.88 16.57
C ILE A 205 -19.24 6.70 15.70
N ASP A 206 -18.47 6.02 14.85
CA ASP A 206 -17.51 6.63 13.92
C ASP A 206 -17.14 5.66 12.81
N PHE A 207 -16.44 6.14 11.80
CA PHE A 207 -15.96 5.29 10.72
C PHE A 207 -14.70 5.85 10.04
N GLU A 208 -13.93 4.96 9.45
CA GLU A 208 -12.85 5.27 8.53
C GLU A 208 -13.20 4.61 7.20
N LEU A 209 -13.90 5.34 6.34
CA LEU A 209 -14.39 4.85 5.06
C LEU A 209 -13.77 5.63 3.91
N ASN A 210 -13.30 4.91 2.91
CA ASN A 210 -12.75 5.45 1.67
C ASN A 210 -13.60 5.04 0.46
N THR A 211 -13.61 5.90 -0.55
CA THR A 211 -14.10 5.52 -1.87
C THR A 211 -13.05 4.67 -2.59
N PHE A 212 -13.49 3.79 -3.47
CA PHE A 212 -12.59 3.07 -4.36
C PHE A 212 -13.19 2.93 -5.76
N CYS A 213 -12.33 2.95 -6.78
CA CYS A 213 -12.71 2.65 -8.15
C CYS A 213 -13.04 1.15 -8.28
N MET A 214 -14.21 0.83 -8.82
CA MET A 214 -14.69 -0.55 -8.97
C MET A 214 -14.18 -1.25 -10.23
N GLU A 215 -13.32 -0.61 -11.01
CA GLU A 215 -12.66 -1.27 -12.14
C GLU A 215 -11.77 -2.41 -11.64
N GLU A 216 -11.82 -3.52 -12.36
CA GLU A 216 -11.00 -4.70 -12.07
C GLU A 216 -9.67 -4.65 -12.81
N PRO A 217 -8.61 -5.27 -12.27
CA PRO A 217 -7.35 -5.42 -12.97
C PRO A 217 -7.52 -6.21 -14.27
N CYS A 218 -6.88 -5.77 -15.33
CA CYS A 218 -6.92 -6.43 -16.62
C CYS A 218 -5.59 -6.33 -17.36
N PHE A 219 -5.34 -7.31 -18.25
CA PHE A 219 -4.24 -7.21 -19.19
C PHE A 219 -4.56 -6.20 -20.30
N VAL A 220 -3.54 -5.45 -20.70
CA VAL A 220 -3.62 -4.43 -21.77
C VAL A 220 -2.47 -4.59 -22.74
N GLY A 221 -2.75 -4.29 -24.00
CA GLY A 221 -1.81 -4.38 -25.11
C GLY A 221 -2.11 -5.58 -26.00
N VAL A 222 -1.63 -5.51 -27.26
CA VAL A 222 -1.90 -6.57 -28.26
C VAL A 222 -1.36 -7.94 -27.82
N ASN A 223 -0.33 -7.95 -26.98
CA ASN A 223 0.33 -9.17 -26.49
C ASN A 223 0.27 -9.30 -24.97
N ASP A 224 -0.68 -8.68 -24.30
CA ASP A 224 -0.89 -8.75 -22.84
C ASP A 224 0.38 -8.46 -22.01
N THR A 225 1.18 -7.50 -22.47
CA THR A 225 2.46 -7.15 -21.83
C THR A 225 2.35 -6.15 -20.69
N MET A 226 1.16 -5.59 -20.50
CA MET A 226 0.87 -4.59 -19.48
C MET A 226 -0.33 -5.01 -18.63
N ILE A 227 -0.44 -4.47 -17.44
CA ILE A 227 -1.59 -4.59 -16.55
C ILE A 227 -2.10 -3.19 -16.25
N SER A 228 -3.40 -2.97 -16.45
CA SER A 228 -4.11 -1.78 -15.98
C SER A 228 -4.94 -2.15 -14.76
N SER A 229 -4.81 -1.36 -13.69
CA SER A 229 -5.54 -1.59 -12.44
C SER A 229 -5.56 -0.33 -11.58
N PRO A 230 -6.61 -0.12 -10.78
CA PRO A 230 -6.50 0.72 -9.60
C PRO A 230 -5.45 0.16 -8.62
N ARG A 231 -4.82 1.02 -7.84
CA ARG A 231 -4.00 0.64 -6.66
C ARG A 231 -2.77 -0.22 -6.96
N ILE A 232 -2.21 -0.14 -8.16
CA ILE A 232 -0.89 -0.75 -8.46
C ILE A 232 0.13 -0.21 -7.46
N ASP A 233 0.10 1.08 -7.22
CA ASP A 233 0.68 1.80 -6.10
C ASP A 233 -0.21 1.60 -4.85
N ASN A 234 0.18 0.80 -3.84
CA ASN A 234 1.42 0.01 -3.76
C ASN A 234 1.12 -1.48 -3.56
N GLN A 235 -0.06 -1.96 -4.02
CA GLN A 235 -0.46 -3.36 -3.88
C GLN A 235 0.45 -4.32 -4.67
N SER A 236 1.10 -3.82 -5.73
CA SER A 236 2.10 -4.59 -6.47
C SER A 236 3.32 -4.91 -5.60
N SER A 237 3.79 -3.95 -4.81
CA SER A 237 4.88 -4.16 -3.85
C SER A 237 4.45 -5.06 -2.69
N CYS A 238 3.25 -4.85 -2.14
CA CYS A 238 2.68 -5.76 -1.14
C CYS A 238 2.68 -7.21 -1.64
N ARG A 239 2.26 -7.45 -2.90
CA ARG A 239 2.30 -8.79 -3.52
C ARG A 239 3.72 -9.35 -3.61
N ALA A 240 4.68 -8.53 -4.02
CA ALA A 240 6.07 -8.98 -4.11
C ALA A 240 6.64 -9.39 -2.73
N LEU A 241 6.28 -8.66 -1.67
CA LEU A 241 6.68 -8.99 -0.31
C LEU A 241 6.02 -10.28 0.20
N LEU A 242 4.73 -10.48 -0.07
CA LEU A 242 4.03 -11.70 0.28
C LEU A 242 4.61 -12.93 -0.43
N ASP A 243 4.85 -12.83 -1.76
CA ASP A 243 5.54 -13.89 -2.51
C ASP A 243 6.90 -14.22 -1.89
N ALA A 244 7.66 -13.19 -1.52
CA ALA A 244 9.02 -13.36 -1.01
C ALA A 244 9.08 -13.97 0.39
N ILE A 245 8.17 -13.60 1.29
CA ILE A 245 8.17 -14.17 2.65
C ILE A 245 7.66 -15.62 2.66
N GLU A 246 6.84 -15.99 1.67
CA GLU A 246 6.38 -17.38 1.48
C GLU A 246 7.46 -18.27 0.86
N ASP A 247 8.13 -17.78 -0.20
CA ASP A 247 9.02 -18.54 -1.07
C ASP A 247 10.51 -18.38 -0.71
N GLY A 248 10.91 -17.24 -0.13
CA GLY A 248 12.30 -16.87 0.17
C GLY A 248 12.85 -17.53 1.43
N ASN A 249 12.73 -18.86 1.52
CA ASN A 249 13.21 -19.62 2.66
C ASN A 249 14.73 -19.75 2.67
N ARG A 250 15.35 -19.37 3.78
CA ARG A 250 16.76 -19.69 4.11
C ARG A 250 16.85 -20.37 5.47
N ALA A 251 17.85 -21.23 5.62
CA ALA A 251 18.05 -21.94 6.88
C ALA A 251 18.62 -21.04 7.99
N ASP A 252 19.30 -19.98 7.62
CA ASP A 252 19.93 -19.00 8.50
C ASP A 252 19.12 -17.69 8.57
N GLY A 253 19.31 -16.91 9.61
CA GLY A 253 18.79 -15.57 9.77
C GLY A 253 17.28 -15.43 9.97
N ILE A 254 16.83 -14.19 9.91
CA ILE A 254 15.43 -13.78 10.08
C ILE A 254 15.05 -12.93 8.89
N ASN A 255 13.90 -13.23 8.25
CA ASN A 255 13.30 -12.40 7.23
C ASN A 255 12.03 -11.75 7.79
N ILE A 256 11.83 -10.47 7.50
CA ILE A 256 10.68 -9.68 7.97
C ILE A 256 10.07 -8.91 6.79
N ILE A 257 8.76 -8.94 6.66
CA ILE A 257 8.02 -7.96 5.85
C ILE A 257 7.23 -7.03 6.76
N ALA A 258 7.13 -5.76 6.35
CA ALA A 258 6.32 -4.73 6.97
C ALA A 258 5.41 -4.10 5.90
N LEU A 259 4.10 -4.18 6.08
CA LEU A 259 3.11 -3.52 5.24
C LEU A 259 2.52 -2.38 6.07
N PHE A 260 2.97 -1.15 5.82
CA PHE A 260 2.58 0.05 6.57
C PHE A 260 1.35 0.72 5.99
N ASP A 261 0.62 1.46 6.81
CA ASP A 261 -0.43 2.38 6.39
C ASP A 261 0.09 3.84 6.38
N HIS A 262 -0.68 4.75 5.80
CA HIS A 262 -0.46 6.20 5.83
C HIS A 262 0.82 6.69 5.13
N GLU A 263 1.38 5.91 4.20
CA GLU A 263 2.53 6.36 3.41
C GLU A 263 2.18 7.62 2.60
N GLU A 264 1.03 7.61 1.93
CA GLU A 264 0.54 8.65 1.03
C GLU A 264 0.28 10.01 1.69
N ILE A 265 0.30 10.04 3.01
CA ILE A 265 0.15 11.26 3.84
C ILE A 265 1.35 11.51 4.75
N GLY A 266 2.50 10.86 4.48
CA GLY A 266 3.78 11.11 5.12
C GLY A 266 4.11 10.23 6.32
N SER A 267 3.46 9.08 6.49
CA SER A 267 3.78 8.04 7.49
C SER A 267 3.72 8.44 8.98
N ASN A 268 3.32 9.67 9.32
CA ASN A 268 3.33 10.20 10.69
C ASN A 268 2.10 9.76 11.50
N SER A 269 1.98 8.47 11.80
CA SER A 269 0.90 7.90 12.59
C SER A 269 1.37 6.66 13.35
N LYS A 270 0.54 6.12 14.23
CA LYS A 270 0.85 4.86 14.94
C LYS A 270 0.98 3.65 14.00
N GLN A 271 0.37 3.70 12.81
CA GLN A 271 0.37 2.65 11.79
C GLN A 271 1.38 2.92 10.66
N GLY A 272 1.91 4.12 10.57
CA GLY A 272 2.86 4.52 9.54
C GLY A 272 4.30 4.12 9.84
N ALA A 273 5.16 4.22 8.83
CA ALA A 273 6.58 3.88 8.94
C ALA A 273 7.37 4.80 9.90
N ALA A 274 6.81 5.96 10.27
CA ALA A 274 7.38 6.83 11.31
C ALA A 274 7.07 6.37 12.75
N SER A 275 6.27 5.30 12.93
CA SER A 275 6.10 4.69 14.24
C SER A 275 7.34 3.89 14.64
N ILE A 276 7.59 3.75 15.95
CA ILE A 276 8.67 2.92 16.48
C ILE A 276 8.38 1.42 16.37
N MET A 277 7.22 1.04 15.83
CA MET A 277 6.69 -0.31 15.90
C MET A 277 7.60 -1.37 15.24
N LEU A 278 8.18 -1.07 14.07
CA LEU A 278 9.11 -2.00 13.39
C LEU A 278 10.36 -2.24 14.24
N HIS A 279 10.94 -1.19 14.81
CA HIS A 279 12.09 -1.28 15.69
C HIS A 279 11.78 -2.12 16.94
N ASP A 280 10.66 -1.83 17.63
CA ASP A 280 10.30 -2.52 18.86
C ASP A 280 9.95 -4.00 18.61
N MET A 281 9.27 -4.28 17.48
CA MET A 281 8.98 -5.64 17.04
C MET A 281 10.28 -6.41 16.78
N LEU A 282 11.23 -5.83 16.04
CA LEU A 282 12.52 -6.46 15.77
C LEU A 282 13.28 -6.78 17.07
N ARG A 283 13.39 -5.81 17.99
CA ARG A 283 14.00 -6.06 19.30
C ARG A 283 13.31 -7.19 20.05
N ARG A 284 11.98 -7.24 20.00
CA ARG A 284 11.22 -8.29 20.67
C ARG A 284 11.45 -9.67 20.04
N ILE A 285 11.52 -9.78 18.71
CA ILE A 285 11.90 -11.00 18.02
C ILE A 285 13.28 -11.48 18.51
N LEU A 286 14.27 -10.60 18.48
CA LEU A 286 15.65 -10.95 18.85
C LEU A 286 15.79 -11.34 20.33
N ARG A 287 15.07 -10.67 21.24
CA ARG A 287 15.00 -11.10 22.66
C ARG A 287 14.41 -12.51 22.82
N ASN A 288 13.36 -12.83 22.07
CA ASN A 288 12.76 -14.17 22.07
C ASN A 288 13.68 -15.25 21.48
N MET A 289 14.70 -14.83 20.73
CA MET A 289 15.76 -15.71 20.23
C MET A 289 17.00 -15.74 21.12
N ASP A 290 16.87 -15.32 22.39
CA ASP A 290 17.88 -15.32 23.45
C ASP A 290 19.12 -14.43 23.17
N LEU A 291 18.94 -13.32 22.44
CA LEU A 291 20.00 -12.32 22.27
C LEU A 291 20.05 -11.37 23.49
N SER A 292 21.27 -11.06 23.95
CA SER A 292 21.52 -9.95 24.88
C SER A 292 21.28 -8.59 24.22
N GLU A 293 21.11 -7.52 24.99
CA GLU A 293 20.90 -6.17 24.46
C GLU A 293 22.02 -5.73 23.49
N ASN A 294 23.28 -6.07 23.80
CA ASN A 294 24.40 -5.76 22.90
C ASN A 294 24.31 -6.54 21.58
N GLU A 295 23.99 -7.85 21.64
CA GLU A 295 23.80 -8.67 20.44
C GLU A 295 22.61 -8.18 19.60
N ILE A 296 21.55 -7.66 20.23
CA ILE A 296 20.39 -7.04 19.56
C ILE A 296 20.84 -5.79 18.79
N ASP A 297 21.58 -4.88 19.45
CA ASP A 297 22.07 -3.66 18.81
C ASP A 297 22.99 -3.95 17.62
N GLU A 298 23.89 -4.94 17.77
CA GLU A 298 24.76 -5.42 16.68
C GLU A 298 23.94 -6.02 15.53
N SER A 299 22.94 -6.86 15.83
CA SER A 299 22.08 -7.49 14.82
C SER A 299 21.24 -6.47 14.06
N ILE A 300 20.73 -5.43 14.73
CA ILE A 300 20.04 -4.33 14.10
C ILE A 300 20.98 -3.56 13.18
N TYR A 301 22.18 -3.20 13.65
CA TYR A 301 23.16 -2.45 12.87
C TYR A 301 23.59 -3.18 11.58
N ASP A 302 23.70 -4.51 11.62
CA ASP A 302 24.06 -5.33 10.46
C ASP A 302 22.89 -5.66 9.53
N ALA A 303 21.65 -5.39 9.93
CA ALA A 303 20.48 -5.66 9.13
C ALA A 303 20.45 -4.87 7.81
N MET A 304 19.59 -5.29 6.89
CA MET A 304 19.36 -4.59 5.62
C MET A 304 17.85 -4.48 5.34
N LEU A 305 17.43 -3.31 4.88
CA LEU A 305 16.04 -2.98 4.53
C LEU A 305 15.91 -2.71 3.04
N LEU A 306 14.98 -3.39 2.39
CA LEU A 306 14.42 -3.00 1.09
C LEU A 306 13.14 -2.19 1.33
N SER A 307 13.13 -0.94 0.92
CA SER A 307 11.91 -0.14 0.81
C SER A 307 11.34 -0.35 -0.59
N VAL A 308 10.16 -0.96 -0.65
CA VAL A 308 9.57 -1.42 -1.92
C VAL A 308 8.33 -0.59 -2.23
N ASP A 309 8.47 0.27 -3.22
CA ASP A 309 7.46 1.21 -3.65
C ASP A 309 7.64 1.52 -5.14
N VAL A 310 6.56 1.83 -5.86
CA VAL A 310 6.61 2.03 -7.31
C VAL A 310 7.53 3.20 -7.72
N ALA A 311 7.91 3.25 -8.98
CA ALA A 311 8.71 4.31 -9.58
C ALA A 311 8.03 4.87 -10.83
N HIS A 312 8.46 6.05 -11.29
CA HIS A 312 7.94 6.61 -12.53
C HIS A 312 8.58 5.95 -13.75
N ALA A 313 7.77 5.46 -14.69
CA ALA A 313 8.22 5.07 -16.02
C ALA A 313 8.36 6.27 -16.95
N LEU A 314 9.24 6.17 -17.94
CA LEU A 314 9.34 7.14 -19.04
C LEU A 314 8.00 7.26 -19.77
N HIS A 315 7.35 8.42 -19.64
CA HIS A 315 6.08 8.65 -20.32
C HIS A 315 6.31 8.88 -21.83
N PRO A 316 5.69 8.09 -22.73
CA PRO A 316 5.99 8.14 -24.17
C PRO A 316 5.70 9.52 -24.81
N ASN A 317 4.70 10.23 -24.31
CA ASN A 317 4.28 11.54 -24.81
C ASN A 317 4.90 12.73 -24.04
N LYS A 318 5.70 12.47 -22.98
CA LYS A 318 6.29 13.50 -22.10
C LYS A 318 7.71 13.13 -21.68
N LYS A 319 8.54 12.74 -22.65
CA LYS A 319 9.91 12.25 -22.45
C LYS A 319 10.81 13.25 -21.73
N GLU A 320 10.54 14.53 -21.94
CA GLU A 320 11.26 15.66 -21.35
C GLU A 320 11.06 15.79 -19.83
N LYS A 321 10.08 15.08 -19.25
CA LYS A 321 9.82 15.08 -17.80
C LYS A 321 10.74 14.14 -17.02
N MET A 322 11.46 13.25 -17.69
CA MET A 322 12.43 12.35 -17.07
C MET A 322 13.83 12.95 -17.04
N ASP A 323 14.68 12.43 -16.15
CA ASP A 323 16.12 12.68 -16.18
C ASP A 323 16.72 12.33 -17.54
N ILE A 324 17.84 12.98 -17.90
CA ILE A 324 18.40 12.83 -19.26
C ILE A 324 19.12 11.50 -19.49
N THR A 325 19.60 10.83 -18.42
CA THR A 325 20.35 9.57 -18.51
C THR A 325 19.65 8.40 -17.79
N ASN A 326 18.86 8.68 -16.75
CA ASN A 326 18.18 7.66 -15.95
C ASN A 326 16.68 7.64 -16.34
N LYS A 327 16.34 6.83 -17.34
CA LYS A 327 15.01 6.78 -17.96
C LYS A 327 14.42 5.37 -17.92
N PRO A 328 13.87 4.93 -16.80
CA PRO A 328 13.25 3.61 -16.73
C PRO A 328 12.11 3.45 -17.71
N VAL A 329 12.02 2.30 -18.33
CA VAL A 329 11.00 1.93 -19.30
C VAL A 329 10.29 0.68 -18.82
N MET A 330 8.97 0.63 -18.92
CA MET A 330 8.20 -0.57 -18.60
C MET A 330 8.66 -1.79 -19.42
N GLY A 331 8.68 -2.95 -18.79
CA GLY A 331 9.08 -4.22 -19.40
C GLY A 331 10.58 -4.51 -19.36
N LYS A 332 11.39 -3.65 -18.71
CA LYS A 332 12.85 -3.83 -18.60
C LYS A 332 13.34 -4.09 -17.16
N GLY A 333 12.47 -4.48 -16.28
CA GLY A 333 12.79 -4.78 -14.90
C GLY A 333 12.45 -3.64 -13.93
N PHE A 334 12.59 -3.91 -12.64
CA PHE A 334 12.31 -2.95 -11.59
C PHE A 334 13.37 -1.83 -11.53
N CYS A 335 13.08 -0.78 -10.78
CA CYS A 335 13.97 0.37 -10.59
C CYS A 335 14.67 0.30 -9.23
N ILE A 336 15.95 0.65 -9.18
CA ILE A 336 16.66 1.06 -7.98
C ILE A 336 16.61 2.59 -7.94
N LYS A 337 15.93 3.15 -6.93
CA LYS A 337 15.68 4.59 -6.79
C LYS A 337 16.80 5.26 -6.00
N GLN A 338 17.23 6.45 -6.43
CA GLN A 338 18.26 7.23 -5.76
C GLN A 338 17.87 8.72 -5.70
N ALA A 339 18.17 9.37 -4.58
CA ALA A 339 18.04 10.81 -4.43
C ALA A 339 19.13 11.36 -3.50
N CYS A 340 19.85 12.40 -3.92
CA CYS A 340 20.86 13.04 -3.09
C CYS A 340 20.28 13.71 -1.83
N SER A 341 18.99 14.05 -1.86
CA SER A 341 18.23 14.58 -0.72
C SER A 341 17.83 13.53 0.31
N GLN A 342 18.11 12.24 0.05
CA GLN A 342 17.64 11.11 0.84
C GLN A 342 16.09 10.98 0.91
N SER A 343 15.35 11.61 -0.02
CA SER A 343 13.91 11.37 -0.16
C SER A 343 13.60 9.94 -0.62
N TYR A 344 14.57 9.29 -1.27
CA TYR A 344 14.70 7.84 -1.41
C TYR A 344 15.92 7.41 -0.63
N ALA A 345 15.84 6.37 0.16
CA ALA A 345 16.98 5.85 0.91
C ALA A 345 18.09 5.45 -0.07
N THR A 346 19.18 6.18 -0.03
CA THR A 346 20.29 6.05 -0.98
C THR A 346 21.56 5.67 -0.22
N ASP A 347 21.91 4.39 -0.27
CA ASP A 347 23.08 3.80 0.34
C ASP A 347 23.86 3.01 -0.73
N ALA A 348 25.07 3.47 -1.05
CA ALA A 348 25.87 2.85 -2.10
C ALA A 348 26.23 1.40 -1.79
N GLN A 349 26.43 1.04 -0.50
CA GLN A 349 26.73 -0.33 -0.09
C GLN A 349 25.51 -1.24 -0.26
N ALA A 350 24.31 -0.80 0.20
CA ALA A 350 23.09 -1.55 0.03
C ALA A 350 22.73 -1.74 -1.45
N ILE A 351 22.90 -0.67 -2.25
CA ILE A 351 22.70 -0.74 -3.71
C ILE A 351 23.66 -1.73 -4.36
N ALA A 352 24.96 -1.74 -3.97
CA ALA A 352 25.94 -2.65 -4.53
C ALA A 352 25.62 -4.11 -4.20
N ILE A 353 25.19 -4.38 -2.96
CA ILE A 353 24.73 -5.73 -2.55
C ILE A 353 23.58 -6.18 -3.43
N LEU A 354 22.56 -5.33 -3.60
CA LEU A 354 21.39 -5.68 -4.41
C LEU A 354 21.72 -5.88 -5.90
N CYS A 355 22.60 -5.05 -6.46
CA CYS A 355 23.04 -5.20 -7.84
C CYS A 355 23.78 -6.52 -8.06
N GLN A 356 24.73 -6.87 -7.17
CA GLN A 356 25.46 -8.15 -7.25
C GLN A 356 24.49 -9.34 -7.16
N LEU A 357 23.49 -9.28 -6.25
CA LEU A 357 22.45 -10.29 -6.13
C LEU A 357 21.66 -10.44 -7.43
N CYS A 358 21.21 -9.32 -8.01
CA CYS A 358 20.44 -9.32 -9.26
C CYS A 358 21.28 -9.84 -10.45
N ASP A 359 22.55 -9.42 -10.55
CA ASP A 359 23.45 -9.85 -11.62
C ASP A 359 23.73 -11.36 -11.52
N GLU A 360 23.95 -11.89 -10.32
CA GLU A 360 24.14 -13.35 -10.10
C GLU A 360 22.89 -14.16 -10.47
N LYS A 361 21.70 -13.66 -10.15
CA LYS A 361 20.43 -14.35 -10.42
C LYS A 361 19.85 -14.02 -11.79
N GLY A 362 20.48 -13.14 -12.59
CA GLY A 362 19.99 -12.73 -13.92
C GLY A 362 18.68 -11.93 -13.84
N ILE A 363 18.44 -11.19 -12.77
CA ILE A 363 17.24 -10.38 -12.55
C ILE A 363 17.43 -9.00 -13.15
N PRO A 364 16.59 -8.56 -14.11
CA PRO A 364 16.75 -7.27 -14.75
C PRO A 364 16.32 -6.12 -13.83
N TYR A 365 17.15 -5.07 -13.78
CA TYR A 365 16.87 -3.84 -13.05
C TYR A 365 17.31 -2.59 -13.82
N GLN A 366 16.78 -1.44 -13.45
CA GLN A 366 17.07 -0.14 -14.02
C GLN A 366 17.44 0.86 -12.92
N ARG A 367 18.00 2.02 -13.29
CA ARG A 367 18.25 3.13 -12.36
C ARG A 367 17.20 4.20 -12.53
N PHE A 368 16.74 4.75 -11.41
CA PHE A 368 15.83 5.88 -11.37
C PHE A 368 16.38 7.02 -10.50
N VAL A 369 16.37 8.20 -11.06
CA VAL A 369 16.68 9.47 -10.38
C VAL A 369 15.71 10.52 -10.90
N ASN A 370 15.22 11.40 -10.05
CA ASN A 370 14.39 12.53 -10.48
C ASN A 370 15.19 13.52 -11.33
N ARG A 371 14.51 14.24 -12.24
CA ARG A 371 15.11 15.40 -12.89
C ARG A 371 15.62 16.39 -11.85
N SER A 372 16.79 16.97 -12.07
CA SER A 372 17.43 17.89 -11.12
C SER A 372 16.61 19.16 -10.84
N ASP A 373 15.74 19.54 -11.74
CA ASP A 373 14.83 20.72 -11.64
C ASP A 373 13.41 20.36 -11.19
N SER A 374 13.18 19.09 -10.79
CA SER A 374 11.89 18.61 -10.33
C SER A 374 12.00 18.02 -8.91
N ARG A 375 11.10 18.42 -8.04
CA ARG A 375 10.94 17.72 -6.75
C ARG A 375 10.23 16.38 -6.99
N GLY A 376 10.84 15.30 -6.54
CA GLY A 376 10.18 14.00 -6.43
C GLY A 376 9.41 13.88 -5.11
N GLY A 377 8.63 12.81 -4.99
CA GLY A 377 8.09 12.36 -3.71
C GLY A 377 9.19 11.82 -2.79
N SER A 378 8.80 11.35 -1.63
CA SER A 378 9.60 10.54 -0.71
C SER A 378 8.97 9.16 -0.57
N THR A 379 9.69 8.23 0.02
CA THR A 379 9.23 6.87 0.30
C THR A 379 9.32 6.56 1.78
N LEU A 380 8.64 5.52 2.20
CA LEU A 380 8.72 5.00 3.57
C LEU A 380 10.16 4.62 3.99
N GLY A 381 11.03 4.28 3.04
CA GLY A 381 12.41 3.86 3.33
C GLY A 381 13.26 4.95 3.96
N SER A 382 13.10 6.19 3.52
CA SER A 382 13.79 7.34 4.12
C SER A 382 13.31 7.60 5.55
N ILE A 383 12.06 7.30 5.86
CA ILE A 383 11.43 7.50 7.17
C ILE A 383 11.79 6.33 8.10
N ALA A 384 11.53 5.09 7.68
CA ALA A 384 11.87 3.90 8.45
C ALA A 384 13.36 3.82 8.78
N GLY A 385 14.24 4.20 7.84
CA GLY A 385 15.69 4.25 8.02
C GLY A 385 16.19 5.25 9.06
N THR A 386 15.39 6.23 9.49
CA THR A 386 15.75 7.13 10.60
C THR A 386 15.47 6.51 11.96
N LEU A 387 14.46 5.64 12.05
CA LEU A 387 14.11 4.93 13.29
C LEU A 387 14.84 3.58 13.43
N LEU A 388 15.19 2.99 12.29
CA LEU A 388 15.94 1.75 12.19
C LEU A 388 17.17 2.00 11.30
N PRO A 389 18.31 2.44 11.88
CA PRO A 389 19.47 2.91 11.13
C PRO A 389 20.25 1.74 10.50
N VAL A 390 19.67 1.12 9.49
CA VAL A 390 20.22 -0.04 8.77
C VAL A 390 20.54 0.32 7.32
N LYS A 391 21.33 -0.52 6.66
CA LYS A 391 21.59 -0.41 5.22
C LYS A 391 20.25 -0.45 4.48
N THR A 392 19.87 0.63 3.78
CA THR A 392 18.56 0.74 3.15
C THR A 392 18.67 1.11 1.67
N VAL A 393 17.83 0.50 0.84
CA VAL A 393 17.70 0.85 -0.58
C VAL A 393 16.22 0.85 -0.98
N ASP A 394 15.84 1.88 -1.74
CA ASP A 394 14.52 2.01 -2.34
C ASP A 394 14.48 1.37 -3.72
N ILE A 395 13.49 0.50 -3.93
CA ILE A 395 13.26 -0.20 -5.20
C ILE A 395 11.78 -0.19 -5.56
N GLY A 396 11.46 -0.41 -6.83
CA GLY A 396 10.05 -0.60 -7.25
C GLY A 396 9.85 -0.70 -8.74
N ILE A 397 8.67 -1.12 -9.15
CA ILE A 397 8.34 -1.24 -10.58
C ILE A 397 8.10 0.14 -11.21
N PRO A 398 8.55 0.36 -12.46
CA PRO A 398 8.22 1.59 -13.18
C PRO A 398 6.76 1.52 -13.67
N ILE A 399 5.94 2.49 -13.27
CA ILE A 399 4.53 2.59 -13.67
C ILE A 399 4.24 3.90 -14.40
N LEU A 400 3.15 3.92 -15.15
CA LEU A 400 2.54 5.12 -15.71
C LEU A 400 1.23 5.44 -15.00
N ALA A 401 0.86 6.72 -15.01
CA ALA A 401 -0.35 7.23 -14.37
C ALA A 401 -0.41 6.93 -12.85
N MET A 402 0.74 6.93 -12.16
CA MET A 402 0.82 6.85 -10.71
C MET A 402 -0.17 7.82 -10.05
N HIS A 403 -0.90 7.38 -9.02
CA HIS A 403 -1.96 8.13 -8.34
C HIS A 403 -3.22 8.42 -9.19
N SER A 404 -3.35 7.83 -10.36
CA SER A 404 -4.61 7.83 -11.10
C SER A 404 -5.61 6.84 -10.44
N ALA A 405 -6.89 7.06 -10.67
CA ALA A 405 -7.91 6.06 -10.29
C ALA A 405 -7.68 4.69 -10.96
N CYS A 406 -6.91 4.66 -12.06
CA CYS A 406 -6.44 3.44 -12.70
C CYS A 406 -5.04 3.68 -13.29
N GLU A 407 -4.10 2.82 -12.95
CA GLU A 407 -2.68 2.92 -13.25
C GLU A 407 -2.24 1.86 -14.27
N LEU A 408 -0.99 1.92 -14.73
CA LEU A 408 -0.47 1.01 -15.75
C LEU A 408 0.95 0.54 -15.41
N MET A 409 1.18 -0.78 -15.38
CA MET A 409 2.50 -1.37 -15.16
C MET A 409 2.86 -2.44 -16.21
N GLY A 410 4.15 -2.81 -16.27
CA GLY A 410 4.65 -3.92 -17.10
C GLY A 410 4.60 -5.27 -16.38
N VAL A 411 4.09 -6.30 -17.04
CA VAL A 411 4.04 -7.68 -16.50
C VAL A 411 5.43 -8.21 -16.13
N ARG A 412 6.44 -7.91 -16.95
CA ARG A 412 7.83 -8.36 -16.73
C ARG A 412 8.49 -7.66 -15.53
N ASP A 413 8.08 -6.40 -15.25
CA ASP A 413 8.65 -5.62 -14.16
C ASP A 413 8.17 -6.16 -12.81
N MET A 414 6.89 -6.56 -12.73
CA MET A 414 6.34 -7.22 -11.54
C MET A 414 7.08 -8.54 -11.24
N LYS A 415 7.31 -9.34 -12.29
CA LYS A 415 8.09 -10.58 -12.12
C LYS A 415 9.50 -10.31 -11.62
N ALA A 416 10.19 -9.32 -12.19
CA ALA A 416 11.55 -8.97 -11.79
C ALA A 416 11.61 -8.48 -10.33
N LEU A 417 10.63 -7.69 -9.88
CA LEU A 417 10.54 -7.23 -8.49
C LEU A 417 10.31 -8.42 -7.53
N SER A 418 9.34 -9.27 -7.83
CA SER A 418 9.04 -10.46 -7.01
C SER A 418 10.25 -11.40 -6.92
N ASP A 419 10.93 -11.65 -8.05
CA ASP A 419 12.15 -12.47 -8.10
C ASP A 419 13.29 -11.84 -7.27
N CYS A 420 13.44 -10.52 -7.31
CA CYS A 420 14.46 -9.79 -6.56
C CYS A 420 14.25 -9.91 -5.04
N VAL A 421 13.04 -9.62 -4.54
CA VAL A 421 12.76 -9.70 -3.10
C VAL A 421 12.83 -11.15 -2.60
N THR A 422 12.35 -12.11 -3.41
CA THR A 422 12.48 -13.54 -3.10
C THR A 422 13.95 -13.98 -3.04
N ALA A 423 14.77 -13.53 -4.00
CA ALA A 423 16.22 -13.82 -3.99
C ALA A 423 16.91 -13.15 -2.79
N PHE A 424 16.53 -11.93 -2.43
CA PHE A 424 17.04 -11.23 -1.25
C PHE A 424 16.77 -12.00 0.04
N PHE A 425 15.59 -12.56 0.21
CA PHE A 425 15.23 -13.36 1.38
C PHE A 425 15.83 -14.77 1.36
N GLY A 426 15.98 -15.38 0.19
CA GLY A 426 16.47 -16.75 0.05
C GLY A 426 17.96 -16.91 -0.19
N TYR A 427 18.73 -15.82 -0.30
CA TYR A 427 20.18 -15.90 -0.54
C TYR A 427 20.93 -16.42 0.70
N HIS A 428 21.82 -17.42 0.50
CA HIS A 428 22.61 -18.08 1.53
C HIS A 428 24.02 -17.52 1.60
#